data_d10f7238d6ff7a6b52b36558208448b8
#
_entry.id   d10f7238d6ff7a6b52b36558208448b8
#
_cell.length_a   1.000
_cell.length_b   1.000
_cell.length_c   1.000
_cell.angle_alpha   90.00
_cell.angle_beta   90.00
_cell.angle_gamma   90.00
#
_symmetry.space_group_name_H-M   'P 1'
#
loop_
_entity.id
_entity.type
_entity.pdbx_description
1 polymer ?
#
loop_
_entity_poly.entity_id
_entity_poly.type
_entity_poly.pdbx_seq_one_letter_code
_entity_poly.pdbx_strand_id
1 'polypeptide(L)' 'MYEYLYVTLETGGGFWINNSEGLHRKVIDQKAEEGWRYVGYVPLTFTTNGGVKSMDLIFERRLP' A
#
# COMPACT_ATOMS: atom_id res chain seq x y z
N MET A 1 12.32 6.13 -18.16
CA MET A 1 10.86 6.00 -17.98
C MET A 1 10.55 4.96 -16.93
N TYR A 2 9.50 5.18 -16.16
CA TYR A 2 9.10 4.28 -15.09
C TYR A 2 7.71 3.74 -15.34
N GLU A 3 7.43 2.56 -14.84
CA GLU A 3 6.07 2.06 -14.75
C GLU A 3 5.68 2.00 -13.28
N TYR A 4 4.37 2.06 -13.03
CA TYR A 4 3.85 2.13 -11.66
C TYR A 4 2.90 0.97 -11.40
N LEU A 5 2.92 0.51 -10.18
CA LEU A 5 2.04 -0.54 -9.69
C LEU A 5 1.26 -0.01 -8.51
N TYR A 6 -0.05 -0.27 -8.49
CA TYR A 6 -0.92 0.14 -7.40
C TYR A 6 -1.46 -1.09 -6.71
N VAL A 7 -1.25 -1.17 -5.41
CA VAL A 7 -1.74 -2.29 -4.61
C VAL A 7 -2.71 -1.73 -3.58
N THR A 8 -3.98 -2.10 -3.70
CA THR A 8 -5.01 -1.62 -2.80
C THR A 8 -5.04 -2.48 -1.53
N LEU A 9 -4.97 -1.83 -0.39
CA LEU A 9 -5.09 -2.48 0.90
C LEU A 9 -6.34 -1.98 1.60
N GLU A 10 -7.06 -2.90 2.23
CA GLU A 10 -8.21 -2.56 3.04
C GLU A 10 -7.90 -2.88 4.50
N THR A 11 -8.25 -1.96 5.38
CA THR A 11 -7.92 -2.12 6.80
C THR A 11 -9.03 -2.79 7.58
N GLY A 12 -10.13 -3.11 6.92
CA GLY A 12 -11.23 -3.77 7.61
C GLY A 12 -11.96 -2.89 8.60
N GLY A 13 -12.11 -1.63 8.27
CA GLY A 13 -12.79 -0.72 9.16
C GLY A 13 -11.86 0.26 9.85
N GLY A 14 -10.72 0.48 9.27
CA GLY A 14 -9.78 1.45 9.81
C GLY A 14 -8.90 0.91 10.92
N PHE A 15 -8.82 -0.38 11.00
CA PHE A 15 -8.12 -1.01 12.07
C PHE A 15 -6.66 -1.27 11.72
N TRP A 16 -5.79 -0.43 12.19
CA TRP A 16 -4.37 -0.49 11.82
C TRP A 16 -3.54 -1.33 12.76
N ILE A 17 -4.09 -1.71 13.87
CA ILE A 17 -3.28 -2.06 15.00
C ILE A 17 -2.48 -3.31 14.83
N ASN A 18 -2.93 -4.35 14.32
CA ASN A 18 -2.13 -5.56 14.26
C ASN A 18 -1.90 -6.08 12.87
N ASN A 19 -2.99 -6.42 12.22
CA ASN A 19 -2.88 -7.10 10.94
C ASN A 19 -2.54 -6.18 9.79
N SER A 20 -3.10 -4.99 9.82
CA SER A 20 -2.88 -4.05 8.71
C SER A 20 -1.44 -3.60 8.64
N GLU A 21 -0.83 -3.38 9.79
CA GLU A 21 0.55 -2.96 9.86
C GLU A 21 1.49 -4.02 9.32
N GLY A 22 1.24 -5.27 9.70
CA GLY A 22 2.03 -6.39 9.17
C GLY A 22 1.79 -6.63 7.70
N LEU A 23 0.56 -6.41 7.26
CA LEU A 23 0.22 -6.67 5.86
C LEU A 23 0.94 -5.71 4.91
N HIS A 24 0.96 -4.42 5.22
CA HIS A 24 1.61 -3.50 4.30
C HIS A 24 3.12 -3.74 4.24
N ARG A 25 3.73 -4.14 5.34
CA ARG A 25 5.15 -4.48 5.32
C ARG A 25 5.42 -5.69 4.45
N LYS A 26 4.57 -6.70 4.54
CA LYS A 26 4.72 -7.89 3.71
C LYS A 26 4.59 -7.56 2.23
N VAL A 27 3.64 -6.70 1.88
CA VAL A 27 3.45 -6.31 0.50
C VAL A 27 4.66 -5.53 -0.02
N ILE A 28 5.16 -4.60 0.76
CA ILE A 28 6.31 -3.80 0.36
C ILE A 28 7.53 -4.70 0.15
N ASP A 29 7.77 -5.62 1.09
CA ASP A 29 8.91 -6.53 0.99
C ASP A 29 8.78 -7.44 -0.22
N GLN A 30 7.58 -7.97 -0.45
CA GLN A 30 7.34 -8.85 -1.58
C GLN A 30 7.57 -8.12 -2.90
N LYS A 31 7.07 -6.90 -3.01
CA LYS A 31 7.24 -6.13 -4.25
C LYS A 31 8.69 -5.72 -4.46
N ALA A 32 9.42 -5.47 -3.38
CA ALA A 32 10.84 -5.18 -3.48
C ALA A 32 11.61 -6.37 -4.07
N GLU A 33 11.25 -7.58 -3.66
CA GLU A 33 11.86 -8.78 -4.22
C GLU A 33 11.57 -8.94 -5.71
N GLU A 34 10.43 -8.42 -6.16
CA GLU A 34 10.04 -8.44 -7.57
C GLU A 34 10.64 -7.30 -8.39
N GLY A 35 11.44 -6.45 -7.75
CA GLY A 35 12.09 -5.35 -8.44
C GLY A 35 11.35 -4.02 -8.36
N TRP A 36 10.30 -3.94 -7.58
CA TRP A 36 9.53 -2.71 -7.41
C TRP A 36 10.07 -1.88 -6.25
N ARG A 37 10.02 -0.57 -6.39
CA ARG A 37 10.42 0.36 -5.34
C ARG A 37 9.20 1.06 -4.79
N TYR A 38 9.07 1.09 -3.47
CA TYR A 38 7.95 1.77 -2.83
C TYR A 38 8.09 3.29 -2.99
N VAL A 39 7.03 3.94 -3.44
CA VAL A 39 6.99 5.38 -3.64
C VAL A 39 6.21 6.07 -2.54
N GLY A 40 5.04 5.55 -2.21
CA GLY A 40 4.17 6.17 -1.22
C GLY A 40 2.80 5.54 -1.24
N TYR A 41 1.85 6.21 -0.64
CA TYR A 41 0.49 5.69 -0.61
C TYR A 41 -0.51 6.83 -0.78
N VAL A 42 -1.71 6.46 -1.24
CA VAL A 42 -2.83 7.39 -1.36
C VAL A 42 -4.02 6.80 -0.62
N PRO A 43 -4.53 7.48 0.42
CA PRO A 43 -5.74 7.00 1.07
C PRO A 43 -6.93 7.15 0.13
N LEU A 44 -7.75 6.11 0.06
CA LEU A 44 -8.90 6.08 -0.84
C LEU A 44 -10.22 6.34 -0.12
N THR A 45 -10.43 5.67 1.00
CA THR A 45 -11.65 5.83 1.77
C THR A 45 -11.32 5.96 3.24
N PHE A 46 -12.24 6.59 3.97
CA PHE A 46 -12.07 6.84 5.39
C PHE A 46 -13.24 6.28 6.18
N THR A 47 -12.99 5.96 7.44
CA THR A 47 -14.06 5.60 8.35
C THR A 47 -14.72 6.87 8.87
N THR A 48 -15.86 6.70 9.54
CA THR A 48 -16.57 7.82 10.13
C THR A 48 -15.76 8.53 11.21
N ASN A 49 -14.78 7.85 11.79
CA ASN A 49 -13.93 8.43 12.82
C ASN A 49 -12.65 9.04 12.28
N GLY A 50 -12.53 9.14 10.95
CA GLY A 50 -11.36 9.73 10.33
C GLY A 50 -10.20 8.79 10.08
N GLY A 51 -10.37 7.51 10.40
CA GLY A 51 -9.34 6.53 10.10
C GLY A 51 -9.36 6.12 8.64
N VAL A 52 -8.24 5.66 8.12
CA VAL A 52 -8.13 5.21 6.73
C VAL A 52 -8.71 3.81 6.61
N LYS A 53 -9.69 3.65 5.75
CA LYS A 53 -10.33 2.36 5.52
C LYS A 53 -9.67 1.59 4.39
N SER A 54 -9.28 2.26 3.34
CA SER A 54 -8.54 1.64 2.25
C SER A 54 -7.55 2.61 1.68
N MET A 55 -6.48 2.08 1.09
CA MET A 55 -5.46 2.91 0.47
C MET A 55 -4.77 2.14 -0.64
N ASP A 56 -4.15 2.88 -1.53
CA ASP A 56 -3.26 2.32 -2.54
C ASP A 56 -1.82 2.52 -2.12
N LEU A 57 -1.05 1.45 -2.15
CA LEU A 57 0.40 1.54 -2.06
C LEU A 57 0.93 1.68 -3.49
N ILE A 58 1.80 2.63 -3.70
CA ILE A 58 2.30 2.95 -5.03
C ILE A 58 3.76 2.51 -5.12
N PHE A 59 4.05 1.76 -6.17
CA PHE A 59 5.41 1.28 -6.44
C PHE A 59 5.82 1.72 -7.82
N GLU A 60 7.10 1.87 -8.03
CA GLU A 60 7.64 2.19 -9.35
C GLU A 60 8.74 1.21 -9.71
N ARG A 61 8.95 1.06 -11.02
CA ARG A 61 10.03 0.26 -11.54
C ARG A 61 10.53 0.91 -12.82
N ARG A 62 11.84 1.00 -12.94
CA ARG A 62 12.43 1.59 -14.13
C ARG A 62 12.29 0.64 -15.31
N LEU A 63 11.81 1.16 -16.43
CA LEU A 63 11.73 0.39 -17.65
C LEU A 63 13.10 0.31 -18.31
N PRO A 64 13.41 -0.83 -18.95
CA PRO A 64 14.71 -1.00 -19.64
C PRO A 64 14.82 -0.11 -20.85
#